data_8cae70ec5d8b20e374da29e633a25d1b
#
_entry.id   8cae70ec5d8b20e374da29e633a25d1b
#
_cell.length_a   1.000
_cell.length_b   1.000
_cell.length_c   1.000
_cell.angle_alpha   90.00
_cell.angle_beta   90.00
_cell.angle_gamma   90.00
#
_symmetry.space_group_name_H-M   'P 1'
#
loop_
_entity.id
_entity.type
_entity.pdbx_description
1 polymer ?
#
loop_
_entity_poly.entity_id
_entity_poly.type
_entity_poly.pdbx_seq_one_letter_code
_entity_poly.pdbx_strand_id
1 'polypeptide(L)'
;MTVVLAAAATTAQAGYKIELTDKDSIEFGGYLKADARYVTGDVAYRDYWIGSGTPSADASQFKIHAKESRFNTKYTHGDVMAFIEMDFYGGGGNEVISNSSHPRLRHAFIKYDKWLMGQTWSTFMNL
;
A
#
# COMPACT_ATOMS: atom_id res chain seq x y z
N MET A 1 -19.28 16.17 -17.85
CA MET A 1 -18.75 16.79 -16.62
C MET A 1 -18.51 15.67 -15.63
N THR A 2 -17.26 15.34 -15.39
CA THR A 2 -16.89 14.21 -14.53
C THR A 2 -16.75 14.73 -13.09
N VAL A 3 -17.56 14.23 -12.17
CA VAL A 3 -17.44 14.55 -10.74
C VAL A 3 -16.75 13.39 -10.04
N VAL A 4 -15.56 13.63 -9.53
CA VAL A 4 -14.84 12.67 -8.67
C VAL A 4 -15.01 13.12 -7.23
N LEU A 5 -15.78 12.39 -6.45
CA LEU A 5 -15.90 12.61 -5.02
C LEU A 5 -14.89 11.70 -4.31
N ALA A 6 -13.77 12.25 -3.87
CA ALA A 6 -12.81 11.55 -3.04
C ALA A 6 -13.15 11.80 -1.56
N ALA A 7 -13.59 10.78 -0.85
CA ALA A 7 -13.72 10.86 0.60
C ALA A 7 -12.34 10.67 1.24
N ALA A 8 -11.93 11.60 2.10
CA ALA A 8 -10.69 11.50 2.85
C ALA A 8 -10.79 10.37 3.88
N ALA A 9 -9.91 9.39 3.77
CA ALA A 9 -9.77 8.34 4.76
C ALA A 9 -8.90 8.85 5.93
N THR A 10 -9.36 8.69 7.14
CA THR A 10 -8.53 8.91 8.34
C THR A 10 -7.58 7.73 8.48
N THR A 11 -6.27 7.98 8.41
CA THR A 11 -5.24 6.98 8.67
C THR A 11 -4.95 6.93 10.16
N ALA A 12 -5.21 5.80 10.81
CA ALA A 12 -4.68 5.52 12.13
C ALA A 12 -3.28 4.92 11.94
N GLN A 13 -2.24 5.66 12.25
CA GLN A 13 -0.86 5.19 12.26
C GLN A 13 -0.51 4.74 13.68
N ALA A 14 -0.21 3.47 13.85
CA ALA A 14 0.25 2.91 15.10
C ALA A 14 1.61 2.24 14.86
N GLY A 15 2.60 2.60 15.67
CA GLY A 15 3.87 1.90 15.76
C GLY A 15 3.99 1.25 17.13
N TYR A 16 4.39 -0.02 17.17
CA TYR A 16 4.68 -0.73 18.41
C TYR A 16 6.10 -1.27 18.38
N LYS A 17 6.92 -0.83 19.32
CA LYS A 17 8.33 -1.21 19.44
C LYS A 17 8.53 -2.17 20.60
N ILE A 18 9.23 -3.26 20.34
CA ILE A 18 9.67 -4.25 21.32
C ILE A 18 11.20 -4.20 21.37
N GLU A 19 11.74 -3.91 22.54
CA GLU A 19 13.17 -4.04 22.81
C GLU A 19 13.44 -5.49 23.23
N LEU A 20 14.27 -6.19 22.45
CA LEU A 20 14.64 -7.59 22.73
C LEU A 20 15.91 -7.65 23.58
N THR A 21 16.87 -6.80 23.27
CA THR A 21 18.14 -6.62 23.98
C THR A 21 18.56 -5.15 23.89
N ASP A 22 19.67 -4.78 24.51
CA ASP A 22 20.25 -3.43 24.41
C ASP A 22 20.58 -3.02 22.96
N LYS A 23 20.70 -3.98 22.05
CA LYS A 23 21.05 -3.74 20.64
C LYS A 23 19.98 -4.18 19.65
N ASP A 24 19.00 -4.97 20.10
CA ASP A 24 17.99 -5.58 19.25
C ASP A 24 16.61 -5.00 19.54
N SER A 25 15.94 -4.55 18.49
CA SER A 25 14.55 -4.14 18.59
C SER A 25 13.77 -4.51 17.35
N ILE A 26 12.47 -4.79 17.55
CA ILE A 26 11.49 -4.97 16.48
C ILE A 26 10.44 -3.88 16.61
N GLU A 27 10.14 -3.21 15.50
CA GLU A 27 9.08 -2.22 15.42
C GLU A 27 8.06 -2.65 14.38
N PHE A 28 6.80 -2.77 14.81
CA PHE A 28 5.66 -3.03 13.95
C PHE A 28 4.95 -1.73 13.64
N GLY A 29 4.63 -1.50 12.39
CA GLY A 29 3.95 -0.29 11.95
C GLY A 29 3.01 -0.56 10.79
N GLY A 30 2.39 0.51 10.33
CA GLY A 30 1.46 0.48 9.22
C GLY A 30 0.21 1.28 9.49
N TYR A 31 -0.79 1.08 8.65
CA TYR A 31 -2.10 1.70 8.78
C TYR A 31 -3.19 0.86 8.12
N LEU A 32 -4.41 1.03 8.60
CA LEU A 32 -5.60 0.55 7.93
C LEU A 32 -6.24 1.71 7.16
N LYS A 33 -6.57 1.48 5.90
CA LYS A 33 -7.18 2.46 5.02
C LYS A 33 -8.38 1.85 4.30
N ALA A 34 -9.51 2.50 4.40
CA ALA A 34 -10.70 2.19 3.60
C ALA A 34 -10.90 3.30 2.57
N ASP A 35 -11.01 2.92 1.31
CA ASP A 35 -11.24 3.81 0.18
C ASP A 35 -12.66 3.59 -0.34
N ALA A 36 -13.45 4.67 -0.42
CA ALA A 36 -14.74 4.69 -1.08
C ALA A 36 -14.64 5.60 -2.30
N ARG A 37 -14.99 5.07 -3.47
CA ARG A 37 -14.92 5.81 -4.72
C ARG A 37 -16.22 5.67 -5.50
N TYR A 38 -16.75 6.81 -5.92
CA TYR A 38 -17.86 6.89 -6.85
C TYR A 38 -17.41 7.62 -8.11
N VAL A 39 -17.62 7.01 -9.26
CA VAL A 39 -17.21 7.52 -10.56
C VAL A 39 -18.40 7.48 -11.51
N THR A 40 -18.62 8.57 -12.25
CA THR A 40 -19.64 8.66 -13.30
C THR A 40 -19.03 9.15 -14.59
N GLY A 41 -19.52 8.65 -15.73
CA GLY A 41 -19.08 9.03 -17.07
C GLY A 41 -18.13 8.03 -17.70
N ASP A 42 -17.48 8.43 -18.78
CA ASP A 42 -16.54 7.60 -19.54
C ASP A 42 -15.24 7.41 -18.77
N VAL A 43 -15.21 6.40 -17.89
CA VAL A 43 -14.02 6.07 -17.11
C VAL A 43 -13.47 4.73 -17.54
N ALA A 44 -12.26 4.76 -18.05
CA ALA A 44 -11.60 3.63 -18.69
C ALA A 44 -11.20 2.49 -17.74
N TYR A 45 -11.22 2.65 -16.41
CA TYR A 45 -10.64 1.65 -15.53
C TYR A 45 -11.31 1.47 -14.16
N ARG A 46 -11.40 0.19 -13.75
CA ARG A 46 -12.12 -0.22 -12.54
C ARG A 46 -11.42 0.11 -11.24
N ASP A 47 -10.09 0.04 -11.18
CA ASP A 47 -9.32 0.12 -9.93
C ASP A 47 -8.41 1.34 -9.84
N TYR A 48 -8.04 1.91 -10.96
CA TYR A 48 -7.19 3.09 -11.06
C TYR A 48 -7.93 4.21 -11.78
N TRP A 49 -7.78 5.41 -11.28
CA TRP A 49 -8.36 6.62 -11.86
C TRP A 49 -7.52 7.20 -13.01
N ILE A 50 -6.32 6.65 -13.23
CA ILE A 50 -5.48 6.94 -14.38
C ILE A 50 -5.52 5.70 -15.28
N GLY A 51 -6.46 5.65 -16.17
CA GLY A 51 -6.59 4.51 -17.05
C GLY A 51 -5.87 4.71 -18.37
N SER A 52 -5.10 3.72 -18.76
CA SER A 52 -4.76 3.41 -20.13
C SER A 52 -5.67 2.27 -20.57
N GLY A 53 -6.81 2.56 -21.08
CA GLY A 53 -7.73 1.50 -21.53
C GLY A 53 -8.86 2.05 -22.38
N THR A 54 -9.55 1.16 -23.06
CA THR A 54 -10.75 1.51 -23.83
C THR A 54 -11.80 2.04 -22.85
N PRO A 55 -12.39 3.22 -23.10
CA PRO A 55 -13.49 3.71 -22.28
C PRO A 55 -14.60 2.66 -22.24
N SER A 56 -15.01 2.24 -21.07
CA SER A 56 -16.26 1.53 -20.94
C SER A 56 -17.38 2.56 -21.04
N ALA A 57 -18.41 2.24 -21.82
CA ALA A 57 -19.55 3.10 -22.03
C ALA A 57 -20.08 3.68 -20.71
N ASP A 58 -20.36 4.97 -20.74
CA ASP A 58 -21.06 5.80 -19.75
C ASP A 58 -21.72 5.02 -18.61
N ALA A 59 -20.91 4.70 -17.58
CA ALA A 59 -21.34 3.90 -16.45
C ALA A 59 -21.02 4.59 -15.14
N SER A 60 -21.93 4.52 -14.18
CA SER A 60 -21.65 4.90 -12.82
C SER A 60 -21.11 3.69 -12.05
N GLN A 61 -20.03 3.86 -11.32
CA GLN A 61 -19.42 2.81 -10.53
C GLN A 61 -19.13 3.30 -9.11
N PHE A 62 -19.61 2.53 -8.13
CA PHE A 62 -19.26 2.71 -6.75
C PHE A 62 -18.39 1.55 -6.29
N LYS A 63 -17.29 1.85 -5.61
CA LYS A 63 -16.35 0.84 -5.11
C LYS A 63 -15.85 1.21 -3.73
N ILE A 64 -15.84 0.23 -2.82
CA ILE A 64 -15.21 0.33 -1.51
C ILE A 64 -14.18 -0.78 -1.41
N HIS A 65 -12.98 -0.46 -0.94
CA HIS A 65 -11.93 -1.44 -0.66
C HIS A 65 -10.95 -0.95 0.42
N ALA A 66 -10.17 -1.88 0.96
CA ALA A 66 -9.13 -1.61 1.96
C ALA A 66 -7.72 -2.02 1.47
N LYS A 67 -7.51 -2.12 0.15
CA LYS A 67 -6.29 -2.66 -0.47
C LYS A 67 -5.04 -1.82 -0.20
N GLU A 68 -5.20 -0.53 0.13
CA GLU A 68 -4.10 0.37 0.47
C GLU A 68 -3.66 0.30 1.93
N SER A 69 -4.31 -0.54 2.74
CA SER A 69 -3.83 -0.83 4.07
C SER A 69 -2.42 -1.40 4.00
N ARG A 70 -1.54 -0.96 4.90
CA ARG A 70 -0.13 -1.36 4.91
C ARG A 70 0.28 -1.92 6.25
N PHE A 71 1.17 -2.89 6.19
CA PHE A 71 1.84 -3.47 7.33
C PHE A 71 3.34 -3.45 7.08
N ASN A 72 4.09 -3.00 8.09
CA ASN A 72 5.54 -3.03 8.02
C ASN A 72 6.14 -3.53 9.33
N THR A 73 7.36 -4.04 9.21
CA THR A 73 8.18 -4.46 10.32
C THR A 73 9.60 -3.96 10.09
N LYS A 74 10.16 -3.33 11.11
CA LYS A 74 11.56 -2.89 11.14
C LYS A 74 12.28 -3.66 12.24
N TYR A 75 13.35 -4.35 11.90
CA TYR A 75 14.27 -4.97 12.84
C TYR A 75 15.56 -4.16 12.86
N THR A 76 16.08 -3.91 14.06
CA THR A 76 17.35 -3.22 14.25
C THR A 76 18.26 -4.06 15.13
N HIS A 77 19.51 -4.22 14.72
CA HIS A 77 20.60 -4.83 15.48
C HIS A 77 21.86 -3.96 15.39
N GLY A 78 22.14 -3.18 16.44
CA GLY A 78 23.22 -2.17 16.38
C GLY A 78 23.05 -1.24 15.18
N ASP A 79 24.03 -1.25 14.28
CA ASP A 79 24.04 -0.40 13.07
C ASP A 79 23.31 -1.02 11.86
N VAL A 80 22.82 -2.26 12.00
CA VAL A 80 22.08 -2.97 10.95
C VAL A 80 20.59 -2.76 11.12
N MET A 81 19.90 -2.42 10.05
CA MET A 81 18.44 -2.30 10.00
C MET A 81 17.89 -3.13 8.83
N ALA A 82 16.89 -3.95 9.11
CA ALA A 82 16.08 -4.63 8.11
C ALA A 82 14.66 -4.06 8.13
N PHE A 83 14.07 -3.88 6.95
CA PHE A 83 12.73 -3.35 6.80
C PHE A 83 11.94 -4.15 5.76
N ILE A 84 10.69 -4.47 6.09
CA ILE A 84 9.74 -5.07 5.17
C ILE A 84 8.40 -4.33 5.25
N GLU A 85 7.80 -4.03 4.10
CA GLU A 85 6.47 -3.43 3.99
C GLU A 85 5.66 -4.13 2.89
N MET A 86 4.37 -4.36 3.17
CA MET A 86 3.42 -4.92 2.23
C MET A 86 2.11 -4.13 2.22
N ASP A 87 1.41 -4.18 1.08
CA ASP A 87 0.01 -3.79 0.90
C ASP A 87 -0.78 -4.95 0.25
N PHE A 88 -2.04 -4.73 -0.11
CA PHE A 88 -2.92 -5.75 -0.70
C PHE A 88 -3.25 -5.48 -2.17
N TYR A 89 -2.38 -4.81 -2.91
CA TYR A 89 -2.49 -4.63 -4.36
C TYR A 89 -1.77 -5.71 -5.18
N GLY A 90 -1.41 -6.83 -4.57
CA GLY A 90 -0.89 -8.00 -5.28
C GLY A 90 -1.89 -8.51 -6.31
N GLY A 91 -1.40 -9.09 -7.40
CA GLY A 91 -2.24 -9.70 -8.40
C GLY A 91 -3.03 -10.89 -7.85
N GLY A 92 -4.16 -11.20 -8.47
CA GLY A 92 -5.06 -12.27 -8.05
C GLY A 92 -6.15 -11.80 -7.09
N GLY A 93 -7.04 -12.72 -6.77
CA GLY A 93 -8.26 -12.44 -6.04
C GLY A 93 -9.45 -12.18 -6.94
N ASN A 94 -10.62 -12.41 -6.40
CA ASN A 94 -11.89 -12.25 -7.11
C ASN A 94 -12.89 -11.54 -6.19
N GLU A 95 -13.24 -10.33 -6.57
CA GLU A 95 -14.19 -9.51 -5.80
C GLU A 95 -15.62 -10.09 -5.82
N VAL A 96 -15.94 -10.87 -6.84
CA VAL A 96 -17.30 -11.45 -7.00
C VAL A 96 -17.53 -12.64 -6.06
N ILE A 97 -16.50 -13.46 -5.84
CA ILE A 97 -16.64 -14.72 -5.10
C ILE A 97 -16.11 -14.59 -3.66
N SER A 98 -14.92 -14.04 -3.46
CA SER A 98 -14.24 -14.08 -2.17
C SER A 98 -13.72 -12.73 -1.69
N ASN A 99 -13.79 -11.69 -2.53
CA ASN A 99 -13.20 -10.38 -2.26
C ASN A 99 -11.75 -10.47 -1.74
N SER A 100 -11.02 -11.47 -2.23
CA SER A 100 -9.65 -11.74 -1.83
C SER A 100 -8.68 -10.84 -2.57
N SER A 101 -7.65 -10.37 -1.88
CA SER A 101 -6.55 -9.58 -2.45
C SER A 101 -5.25 -10.14 -1.91
N HIS A 102 -4.29 -10.34 -2.81
CA HIS A 102 -2.99 -10.88 -2.42
C HIS A 102 -2.09 -9.77 -1.85
N PRO A 103 -1.25 -10.08 -0.84
CA PRO A 103 -0.20 -9.18 -0.40
C PRO A 103 0.76 -8.85 -1.54
N ARG A 104 1.19 -7.58 -1.58
CA ARG A 104 2.23 -7.11 -2.50
C ARG A 104 3.41 -6.60 -1.68
N LEU A 105 4.60 -7.14 -1.96
CA LEU A 105 5.82 -6.66 -1.36
C LEU A 105 6.17 -5.28 -1.93
N ARG A 106 6.18 -4.26 -1.07
CA ARG A 106 6.53 -2.89 -1.43
C ARG A 106 8.02 -2.63 -1.18
N HIS A 107 8.45 -2.91 0.04
CA HIS A 107 9.81 -2.76 0.48
C HIS A 107 10.28 -4.04 1.17
N ALA A 108 11.51 -4.45 0.91
CA ALA A 108 12.23 -5.49 1.62
C ALA A 108 13.72 -5.24 1.44
N PHE A 109 14.35 -4.63 2.44
CA PHE A 109 15.77 -4.27 2.33
C PHE A 109 16.48 -4.33 3.68
N ILE A 110 17.80 -4.45 3.58
CA ILE A 110 18.72 -4.33 4.71
C ILE A 110 19.59 -3.09 4.47
N LYS A 111 19.77 -2.30 5.52
CA LYS A 111 20.64 -1.15 5.53
C LYS A 111 21.76 -1.35 6.57
N TYR A 112 22.99 -1.08 6.18
CA TYR A 112 24.16 -1.05 7.03
C TYR A 112 25.06 0.11 6.61
N ASP A 113 25.31 1.07 7.47
CA ASP A 113 26.05 2.30 7.16
C ASP A 113 25.46 2.98 5.90
N LYS A 114 26.25 3.14 4.86
CA LYS A 114 25.86 3.69 3.54
C LYS A 114 25.29 2.65 2.56
N TRP A 115 25.34 1.36 2.91
CA TRP A 115 24.89 0.30 2.03
C TRP A 115 23.40 0.00 2.27
N LEU A 116 22.67 -0.13 1.17
CA LEU A 116 21.29 -0.59 1.13
C LEU A 116 21.17 -1.70 0.11
N MET A 117 20.69 -2.87 0.55
CA MET A 117 20.54 -4.06 -0.29
C MET A 117 19.11 -4.57 -0.18
N GLY A 118 18.46 -4.78 -1.32
CA GLY A 118 17.10 -5.30 -1.41
C GLY A 118 16.21 -4.48 -2.32
N GLN A 119 14.90 -4.63 -2.13
CA GLN A 119 13.86 -3.97 -2.91
C GLN A 119 13.36 -2.73 -2.16
N THR A 120 13.50 -1.56 -2.79
CA THR A 120 12.89 -0.30 -2.32
C THR A 120 12.77 0.67 -3.50
N TRP A 121 12.19 1.84 -3.25
CA TRP A 121 12.16 2.89 -4.26
C TRP A 121 13.57 3.38 -4.59
N SER A 122 13.79 3.73 -5.85
CA SER A 122 15.03 4.35 -6.28
C SER A 122 15.23 5.71 -5.59
N THR A 123 16.48 6.03 -5.22
CA THR A 123 16.84 7.37 -4.71
C THR A 123 16.64 8.48 -5.74
N PHE A 124 16.46 8.13 -7.01
CA PHE A 124 16.18 9.07 -8.10
C PHE A 124 14.69 9.26 -8.38
N MET A 125 13.82 8.58 -7.63
CA MET A 125 12.37 8.71 -7.78
C MET A 125 11.87 9.85 -6.90
N ASN A 126 11.29 10.86 -7.52
CA ASN A 126 10.60 11.93 -6.80
C ASN A 126 9.25 11.36 -6.31
N LEU A 127 9.05 11.31 -5.02
CA LEU A 127 7.82 10.81 -4.37
C LEU A 127 6.86 11.96 -4.12
#